data_90874a2657d972e1e55b67e0f92b1355
#
_entry.id   90874a2657d972e1e55b67e0f92b1355
#
_cell.length_a   1.000
_cell.length_b   1.000
_cell.length_c   1.000
_cell.angle_alpha   90.00
_cell.angle_beta   90.00
_cell.angle_gamma   90.00
#
_symmetry.space_group_name_H-M   'P 1'
#
loop_
_entity.id
_entity.type
_entity.pdbx_description
1 polymer ?
#
loop_
_entity_poly.entity_id
_entity_poly.type
_entity_poly.pdbx_seq_one_letter_code
_entity_poly.pdbx_strand_id
1 'polypeptide(L)'
;MVAPVAASDELSFEWDWAVSYETAKLRDSAFMDAQGSARDSLNALLDVQVNYQNISGLFTLYSQGVYLNQQGEHEWWGEADNQLLIRELAWQGEWQVGDTTLDVSAGKLRVDWGVGYGYRPLDLFKPYRQNPVGLVAEEGAGVFSLSYYDMSGVWTVIATDSSWGQQDQSALDQAVEQRGFGIRRYALVGDIEYQLIGYYDDVRLGLLGTSAIAVWDESIAMHSSLLWQKQSVGYQFKXEGQPSDRYQPVTVEEQGNAFQALVGLNWANQAGHNVIAEYWYDSRAWSKSQWEQAIARGEWLSQSSDTTLLATSYVQGFQHANIVQHNLMLHWRWDLEAWTAWRGRSDLELLSNVTPTLDVMYSPQDGGVIVTQWLNYQWIDTGDQSVEVEVAARFLTGDDHSAYAQINDKHMIVFNIKGKF
;
A
#
# COMPACT_ATOMS: atom_id res chain seq x y z
N MET A 1 16.55 -1.33 -2.04
CA MET A 1 17.70 -0.41 -1.81
C MET A 1 18.00 0.26 -3.13
N VAL A 2 17.65 1.54 -3.25
CA VAL A 2 18.00 2.29 -4.45
C VAL A 2 19.50 2.57 -4.34
N ALA A 3 20.27 2.06 -5.29
CA ALA A 3 21.70 2.35 -5.33
C ALA A 3 21.90 3.86 -5.43
N PRO A 4 22.89 4.42 -4.77
CA PRO A 4 23.16 5.85 -4.96
C PRO A 4 23.43 6.09 -6.45
N VAL A 5 22.65 6.98 -7.02
CA VAL A 5 22.87 7.37 -8.41
C VAL A 5 24.26 8.01 -8.46
N ALA A 6 25.12 7.49 -9.31
CA ALA A 6 26.44 8.10 -9.50
C ALA A 6 26.22 9.56 -9.87
N ALA A 7 26.89 10.46 -9.14
CA ALA A 7 26.74 11.88 -9.36
C ALA A 7 27.07 12.21 -10.83
N SER A 8 26.07 12.63 -11.57
CA SER A 8 26.23 13.04 -12.95
C SER A 8 26.25 14.57 -12.98
N ASP A 9 27.25 15.14 -13.63
CA ASP A 9 27.29 16.59 -13.84
C ASP A 9 26.26 17.04 -14.87
N GLU A 10 25.56 16.10 -15.50
CA GLU A 10 24.51 16.40 -16.47
C GLU A 10 23.14 16.31 -15.81
N LEU A 11 22.30 17.27 -16.11
CA LEU A 11 20.90 17.27 -15.71
C LEU A 11 20.16 16.19 -16.50
N SER A 12 19.48 15.30 -15.82
CA SER A 12 18.71 14.24 -16.48
C SER A 12 17.25 14.29 -16.07
N PHE A 13 16.39 13.88 -16.98
CA PHE A 13 14.94 13.80 -16.79
C PHE A 13 14.43 12.43 -17.22
N GLU A 14 13.52 11.88 -16.46
CA GLU A 14 12.75 10.70 -16.84
C GLU A 14 11.27 11.00 -16.64
N TRP A 15 10.43 10.53 -17.55
CA TRP A 15 9.00 10.81 -17.54
C TRP A 15 8.21 9.51 -17.52
N ASP A 16 7.30 9.39 -16.58
CA ASP A 16 6.32 8.30 -16.54
C ASP A 16 4.94 8.92 -16.52
N TRP A 17 4.01 8.35 -17.29
CA TRP A 17 2.64 8.81 -17.30
C TRP A 17 1.69 7.64 -17.21
N ALA A 18 0.50 7.89 -16.66
CA ALA A 18 -0.54 6.88 -16.57
C ALA A 18 -1.91 7.53 -16.64
N VAL A 19 -2.84 6.84 -17.28
CA VAL A 19 -4.26 7.21 -17.28
C VAL A 19 -5.04 5.99 -16.84
N SER A 20 -6.01 6.18 -15.95
CA SER A 20 -6.81 5.11 -15.38
C SER A 20 -8.28 5.44 -15.42
N TYR A 21 -9.09 4.52 -15.91
CA TYR A 21 -10.54 4.57 -15.78
C TYR A 21 -11.00 3.42 -14.88
N GLU A 22 -11.79 3.76 -13.86
CA GLU A 22 -12.32 2.77 -12.93
C GLU A 22 -13.84 2.87 -12.94
N THR A 23 -14.50 1.71 -12.92
CA THR A 23 -15.94 1.63 -12.73
C THR A 23 -16.22 0.60 -11.63
N ALA A 24 -17.03 0.99 -10.63
CA ALA A 24 -17.37 0.15 -9.49
C ALA A 24 -18.89 0.02 -9.40
N LYS A 25 -19.37 -1.20 -9.24
CA LYS A 25 -20.76 -1.42 -8.87
C LYS A 25 -20.88 -1.36 -7.35
N LEU A 26 -21.84 -0.59 -6.88
CA LEU A 26 -22.05 -0.38 -5.44
C LEU A 26 -23.12 -1.34 -4.92
N ARG A 27 -23.01 -1.62 -3.61
CA ARG A 27 -24.04 -2.39 -2.88
C ARG A 27 -24.36 -1.66 -1.57
N ASP A 28 -25.53 -1.92 -1.05
CA ASP A 28 -25.88 -1.48 0.30
C ASP A 28 -25.02 -2.21 1.32
N SER A 29 -24.68 -1.54 2.39
CA SER A 29 -23.96 -2.11 3.52
C SER A 29 -24.63 -1.71 4.83
N ALA A 30 -24.16 -2.26 5.93
CA ALA A 30 -24.64 -1.90 7.25
C ALA A 30 -24.46 -0.40 7.54
N PHE A 31 -23.53 0.27 6.84
CA PHE A 31 -23.13 1.64 7.16
C PHE A 31 -23.60 2.68 6.16
N MET A 32 -23.98 2.25 4.96
CA MET A 32 -24.24 3.20 3.88
C MET A 32 -25.09 2.54 2.79
N ASP A 33 -26.12 3.25 2.36
CA ASP A 33 -26.90 2.83 1.18
C ASP A 33 -26.12 3.09 -0.10
N ALA A 34 -26.32 2.25 -1.10
CA ALA A 34 -25.77 2.45 -2.44
C ALA A 34 -26.57 3.54 -3.15
N GLN A 35 -26.19 4.78 -2.95
CA GLN A 35 -26.90 5.94 -3.50
C GLN A 35 -26.96 5.96 -5.02
N GLY A 36 -26.16 5.14 -5.66
CA GLY A 36 -26.16 4.93 -7.09
C GLY A 36 -25.82 3.49 -7.38
N SER A 37 -26.09 3.06 -8.60
CA SER A 37 -25.75 1.71 -9.00
C SER A 37 -24.27 1.56 -9.35
N ALA A 38 -23.57 2.65 -9.65
CA ALA A 38 -22.19 2.63 -10.08
C ALA A 38 -21.46 3.93 -9.74
N ARG A 39 -20.16 3.80 -9.53
CA ARG A 39 -19.23 4.93 -9.38
C ARG A 39 -18.15 4.79 -10.43
N ASP A 40 -17.94 5.83 -11.20
CA ASP A 40 -16.88 5.88 -12.20
C ASP A 40 -15.85 6.93 -11.81
N SER A 41 -14.58 6.68 -12.13
CA SER A 41 -13.54 7.70 -11.94
C SER A 41 -12.54 7.66 -13.10
N LEU A 42 -12.03 8.83 -13.45
CA LEU A 42 -10.98 9.00 -14.44
C LEU A 42 -9.82 9.69 -13.76
N ASN A 43 -8.66 9.08 -13.81
CA ASN A 43 -7.46 9.57 -13.13
C ASN A 43 -6.33 9.65 -14.12
N ALA A 44 -5.48 10.64 -13.95
CA ALA A 44 -4.27 10.80 -14.76
C ALA A 44 -3.11 11.19 -13.87
N LEU A 45 -1.92 10.75 -14.23
CA LEU A 45 -0.72 10.98 -13.45
C LEU A 45 0.45 11.19 -14.40
N LEU A 46 1.25 12.22 -14.15
CA LEU A 46 2.50 12.47 -14.85
C LEU A 46 3.60 12.61 -13.81
N ASP A 47 4.56 11.70 -13.83
CA ASP A 47 5.73 11.71 -12.97
C ASP A 47 6.92 12.26 -13.77
N VAL A 48 7.64 13.19 -13.16
CA VAL A 48 8.89 13.72 -13.70
C VAL A 48 9.97 13.50 -12.67
N GLN A 49 10.93 12.67 -12.99
CA GLN A 49 12.11 12.48 -12.15
C GLN A 49 13.23 13.36 -12.68
N VAL A 50 13.87 14.10 -11.80
CA VAL A 50 14.94 15.03 -12.12
C VAL A 50 16.16 14.67 -11.29
N ASN A 51 17.31 14.51 -11.93
CA ASN A 51 18.57 14.24 -11.23
C ASN A 51 19.62 15.24 -11.69
N TYR A 52 20.35 15.80 -10.72
CA TYR A 52 21.46 16.69 -10.99
C TYR A 52 22.47 16.58 -9.84
N GLN A 53 23.63 16.10 -10.17
CA GLN A 53 24.69 15.83 -9.18
C GLN A 53 24.13 14.95 -8.05
N ASN A 54 24.18 15.44 -6.82
CA ASN A 54 23.72 14.71 -5.63
C ASN A 54 22.27 15.00 -5.26
N ILE A 55 21.54 15.72 -6.12
CA ILE A 55 20.14 16.07 -5.86
C ILE A 55 19.24 15.26 -6.79
N SER A 56 18.22 14.66 -6.22
CA SER A 56 17.17 13.97 -6.97
C SER A 56 15.81 14.48 -6.54
N GLY A 57 14.89 14.57 -7.49
CA GLY A 57 13.51 14.96 -7.23
C GLY A 57 12.54 14.13 -8.04
N LEU A 58 11.37 13.88 -7.47
CA LEU A 58 10.26 13.24 -8.15
C LEU A 58 9.03 14.12 -7.96
N PHE A 59 8.53 14.65 -9.06
CA PHE A 59 7.41 15.59 -9.11
C PHE A 59 6.26 14.93 -9.85
N THR A 60 5.04 15.08 -9.34
CA THR A 60 3.87 14.41 -9.90
C THR A 60 2.75 15.43 -10.11
N LEU A 61 2.23 15.48 -11.34
CA LEU A 61 0.92 16.07 -11.62
C LEU A 61 -0.11 14.95 -11.55
N TYR A 62 -1.08 15.09 -10.66
CA TYR A 62 -2.13 14.11 -10.46
C TYR A 62 -3.49 14.78 -10.67
N SER A 63 -4.35 14.13 -11.44
CA SER A 63 -5.70 14.64 -11.72
C SER A 63 -6.70 13.52 -11.48
N GLN A 64 -7.76 13.83 -10.75
CA GLN A 64 -8.81 12.85 -10.43
C GLN A 64 -10.19 13.46 -10.64
N GLY A 65 -11.04 12.76 -11.39
CA GLY A 65 -12.45 13.09 -11.52
C GLY A 65 -13.31 11.89 -11.11
N VAL A 66 -14.26 12.11 -10.22
CA VAL A 66 -15.17 11.05 -9.73
C VAL A 66 -16.58 11.38 -10.17
N TYR A 67 -17.30 10.34 -10.52
CA TYR A 67 -18.62 10.44 -11.13
C TYR A 67 -19.54 9.37 -10.53
N LEU A 68 -20.68 9.78 -10.02
CA LEU A 68 -21.69 8.87 -9.48
C LEU A 68 -22.87 8.80 -10.43
N ASN A 69 -23.21 7.59 -10.87
CA ASN A 69 -24.37 7.34 -11.70
C ASN A 69 -25.54 6.98 -10.78
N GLN A 70 -26.42 7.94 -10.53
CA GLN A 70 -27.61 7.76 -9.69
C GLN A 70 -28.86 7.72 -10.55
N GLN A 71 -29.49 6.55 -10.65
CA GLN A 71 -30.84 6.37 -11.22
C GLN A 71 -31.09 7.06 -12.58
N GLY A 72 -30.06 7.06 -13.43
CA GLY A 72 -30.21 7.58 -14.78
C GLY A 72 -29.98 9.08 -14.93
N GLU A 73 -29.74 9.80 -13.86
CA GLU A 73 -29.25 11.17 -13.94
C GLU A 73 -27.72 11.16 -14.00
N HIS A 74 -27.20 11.65 -15.12
CA HIS A 74 -25.77 11.68 -15.37
C HIS A 74 -25.23 13.07 -14.98
N GLU A 75 -24.62 13.21 -13.83
CA GLU A 75 -23.84 14.39 -13.51
C GLU A 75 -22.40 14.14 -13.96
N TRP A 76 -22.06 14.71 -15.10
CA TRP A 76 -20.70 14.73 -15.60
C TRP A 76 -19.91 15.79 -14.84
N TRP A 77 -18.74 15.40 -14.31
CA TRP A 77 -17.76 16.28 -13.71
C TRP A 77 -18.19 16.87 -12.36
N GLY A 78 -18.18 16.09 -11.34
CA GLY A 78 -17.82 16.56 -10.03
C GLY A 78 -16.44 17.26 -10.16
N GLU A 79 -16.12 18.15 -9.27
CA GLU A 79 -14.89 18.94 -9.36
C GLU A 79 -13.68 18.03 -9.56
N ALA A 80 -12.97 18.23 -10.69
CA ALA A 80 -11.72 17.54 -10.93
C ALA A 80 -10.69 18.06 -9.92
N ASP A 81 -10.12 17.15 -9.17
CA ASP A 81 -9.06 17.51 -8.23
C ASP A 81 -7.71 17.39 -8.96
N ASN A 82 -6.99 18.48 -9.01
CA ASN A 82 -5.69 18.54 -9.67
C ASN A 82 -4.64 18.93 -8.64
N GLN A 83 -3.61 18.12 -8.50
CA GLN A 83 -2.57 18.33 -7.50
C GLN A 83 -1.19 18.28 -8.14
N LEU A 84 -0.32 19.18 -7.72
CA LEU A 84 1.10 19.12 -8.03
C LEU A 84 1.81 18.68 -6.74
N LEU A 85 2.44 17.52 -6.79
CA LEU A 85 3.06 16.91 -5.62
C LEU A 85 4.57 16.85 -5.80
N ILE A 86 5.30 17.25 -4.77
CA ILE A 86 6.72 16.94 -4.63
C ILE A 86 6.77 15.63 -3.82
N ARG A 87 6.89 14.50 -4.53
CA ARG A 87 6.88 13.20 -3.86
C ARG A 87 8.21 12.94 -3.16
N GLU A 88 9.31 13.34 -3.81
CA GLU A 88 10.65 13.24 -3.24
C GLU A 88 11.47 14.45 -3.71
N LEU A 89 12.34 14.94 -2.85
CA LEU A 89 13.35 15.94 -3.18
C LEU A 89 14.43 15.87 -2.11
N ALA A 90 15.60 15.40 -2.50
CA ALA A 90 16.64 15.10 -1.51
C ALA A 90 18.04 15.24 -2.09
N TRP A 91 18.97 15.52 -1.19
CA TRP A 91 20.39 15.43 -1.43
C TRP A 91 20.90 14.10 -0.87
N GLN A 92 21.73 13.41 -1.67
CA GLN A 92 22.36 12.15 -1.25
C GLN A 92 23.84 12.19 -1.65
N GLY A 93 24.72 11.93 -0.69
CA GLY A 93 26.15 11.98 -0.94
C GLY A 93 26.95 11.24 0.12
N GLU A 94 28.25 11.48 0.13
CA GLU A 94 29.17 10.81 1.03
C GLU A 94 29.91 11.83 1.89
N TRP A 95 30.11 11.50 3.16
CA TRP A 95 30.97 12.26 4.06
C TRP A 95 32.16 11.40 4.45
N GLN A 96 33.35 11.97 4.35
CA GLN A 96 34.57 11.34 4.85
C GLN A 96 34.83 11.80 6.27
N VAL A 97 34.92 10.87 7.22
CA VAL A 97 35.23 11.14 8.61
C VAL A 97 36.44 10.30 8.98
N GLY A 98 37.64 10.89 8.87
CA GLY A 98 38.87 10.12 8.96
C GLY A 98 39.01 9.14 7.82
N ASP A 99 39.18 7.88 8.15
CA ASP A 99 39.29 6.80 7.15
C ASP A 99 37.93 6.13 6.84
N THR A 100 36.84 6.67 7.42
CA THR A 100 35.50 6.08 7.28
C THR A 100 34.65 6.92 6.33
N THR A 101 33.96 6.26 5.40
CA THR A 101 32.98 6.87 4.52
C THR A 101 31.58 6.61 5.05
N LEU A 102 30.78 7.66 5.17
CA LEU A 102 29.39 7.58 5.58
C LEU A 102 28.50 8.02 4.41
N ASP A 103 27.48 7.24 4.09
CA ASP A 103 26.44 7.68 3.16
C ASP A 103 25.49 8.60 3.93
N VAL A 104 25.12 9.71 3.31
CA VAL A 104 24.27 10.74 3.91
C VAL A 104 23.09 11.00 2.99
N SER A 105 21.90 11.03 3.57
CA SER A 105 20.69 11.45 2.83
C SER A 105 19.98 12.53 3.63
N ALA A 106 19.49 13.56 2.94
CA ALA A 106 18.75 14.66 3.59
C ALA A 106 17.71 15.21 2.65
N GLY A 107 16.47 15.26 3.08
CA GLY A 107 15.36 15.81 2.30
C GLY A 107 14.09 14.98 2.43
N LYS A 108 13.21 15.14 1.44
CA LYS A 108 11.97 14.37 1.38
C LYS A 108 12.24 13.08 0.61
N LEU A 109 12.15 11.94 1.28
CA LEU A 109 12.52 10.63 0.72
C LEU A 109 11.54 9.56 1.17
N ARG A 110 11.38 8.55 0.35
CA ARG A 110 10.73 7.29 0.76
C ARG A 110 11.77 6.37 1.36
N VAL A 111 11.46 5.86 2.56
CA VAL A 111 12.32 4.90 3.26
C VAL A 111 11.69 3.52 3.10
N ASP A 112 12.39 2.64 2.44
CA ASP A 112 11.89 1.31 2.08
C ASP A 112 12.61 0.25 2.93
N TRP A 113 12.13 0.05 4.15
CA TRP A 113 12.66 -0.97 5.06
C TRP A 113 11.75 -2.20 5.13
N GLY A 114 10.55 -2.11 4.57
CA GLY A 114 9.55 -3.16 4.68
C GLY A 114 9.96 -4.45 3.98
N VAL A 115 9.59 -5.55 4.58
CA VAL A 115 9.67 -6.89 3.99
C VAL A 115 8.25 -7.42 3.92
N GLY A 116 7.85 -7.90 2.77
CA GLY A 116 6.50 -8.35 2.51
C GLY A 116 5.98 -7.85 1.19
N TYR A 117 4.94 -8.48 0.70
CA TYR A 117 4.28 -8.10 -0.56
C TYR A 117 2.89 -7.48 -0.31
N GLY A 118 2.00 -8.23 0.32
CA GLY A 118 0.63 -7.73 0.59
C GLY A 118 0.58 -6.75 1.74
N TYR A 119 1.49 -6.89 2.69
CA TYR A 119 1.63 -6.01 3.84
C TYR A 119 3.10 -5.90 4.21
N ARG A 120 3.51 -4.75 4.73
CA ARG A 120 4.91 -4.47 5.04
C ARG A 120 4.99 -3.79 6.41
N PRO A 121 5.06 -4.58 7.50
CA PRO A 121 5.07 -4.00 8.86
C PRO A 121 6.19 -2.99 9.12
N LEU A 122 7.34 -3.15 8.46
CA LEU A 122 8.50 -2.29 8.69
C LEU A 122 8.54 -1.04 7.80
N ASP A 123 7.47 -0.75 7.06
CA ASP A 123 7.30 0.56 6.41
C ASP A 123 6.81 1.55 7.48
N LEU A 124 7.76 2.10 8.24
CA LEU A 124 7.49 2.82 9.49
C LEU A 124 7.03 4.27 9.29
N PHE A 125 7.34 4.88 8.14
CA PHE A 125 7.23 6.34 8.00
C PHE A 125 6.13 6.74 7.03
N LYS A 126 5.99 6.04 5.94
CA LYS A 126 4.90 6.17 4.97
C LYS A 126 4.58 4.78 4.43
N PRO A 127 3.31 4.43 4.29
CA PRO A 127 2.96 3.10 3.76
C PRO A 127 3.39 2.96 2.30
N TYR A 128 3.70 1.75 1.92
CA TYR A 128 4.07 1.39 0.56
C TYR A 128 3.13 0.30 0.05
N ARG A 129 2.60 0.50 -1.15
CA ARG A 129 1.73 -0.49 -1.79
C ARG A 129 2.43 -1.09 -2.99
N GLN A 130 2.68 -2.37 -2.93
CA GLN A 130 3.38 -3.08 -4.01
C GLN A 130 2.54 -3.16 -5.29
N ASN A 131 1.25 -3.34 -5.15
CA ASN A 131 0.39 -3.60 -6.31
C ASN A 131 -1.00 -2.97 -6.10
N PRO A 132 -1.09 -1.65 -6.07
CA PRO A 132 -2.38 -0.99 -5.89
C PRO A 132 -3.27 -1.21 -7.12
N VAL A 133 -4.58 -1.24 -6.89
CA VAL A 133 -5.55 -1.17 -7.97
C VAL A 133 -5.79 0.32 -8.24
N GLY A 134 -5.57 0.75 -9.49
CA GLY A 134 -5.65 2.16 -9.86
C GLY A 134 -4.34 2.90 -9.64
N LEU A 135 -4.38 4.21 -9.78
CA LEU A 135 -3.20 5.07 -9.69
C LEU A 135 -3.03 5.59 -8.26
N VAL A 136 -1.81 5.50 -7.75
CA VAL A 136 -1.46 6.00 -6.42
C VAL A 136 -0.16 6.78 -6.52
N ALA A 137 -0.15 8.00 -5.97
CA ALA A 137 1.05 8.83 -5.85
C ALA A 137 1.48 8.85 -4.37
N GLU A 138 2.49 8.07 -4.05
CA GLU A 138 2.99 7.96 -2.67
C GLU A 138 4.11 8.96 -2.44
N GLU A 139 4.02 9.71 -1.35
CA GLU A 139 4.99 10.73 -0.96
C GLU A 139 5.98 10.20 0.05
N GLY A 140 7.18 10.76 0.04
CA GLY A 140 8.16 10.51 1.07
C GLY A 140 7.91 11.30 2.35
N ALA A 141 8.73 11.04 3.35
CA ALA A 141 8.78 11.79 4.61
C ALA A 141 10.05 12.65 4.64
N GLY A 142 10.10 13.64 5.53
CA GLY A 142 11.34 14.33 5.82
C GLY A 142 12.30 13.35 6.48
N VAL A 143 13.53 13.26 5.97
CA VAL A 143 14.52 12.28 6.40
C VAL A 143 15.89 12.93 6.47
N PHE A 144 16.62 12.62 7.54
CA PHE A 144 18.07 12.78 7.60
C PHE A 144 18.64 11.45 8.05
N SER A 145 19.57 10.86 7.29
CA SER A 145 20.14 9.57 7.64
C SER A 145 21.63 9.51 7.35
N LEU A 146 22.33 8.73 8.18
CA LEU A 146 23.73 8.40 8.04
C LEU A 146 23.88 6.90 8.03
N SER A 147 24.59 6.35 7.04
CA SER A 147 24.80 4.91 6.92
C SER A 147 26.29 4.60 6.87
N TYR A 148 26.69 3.58 7.64
CA TYR A 148 28.04 3.05 7.68
C TYR A 148 28.00 1.59 7.22
N TYR A 149 28.82 1.24 6.25
CA TYR A 149 28.92 -0.11 5.71
C TYR A 149 30.12 -0.84 6.28
N ASP A 150 29.88 -2.02 6.82
CA ASP A 150 30.94 -2.93 7.21
C ASP A 150 30.96 -4.16 6.29
N MET A 151 31.74 -5.18 6.62
CA MET A 151 31.90 -6.34 5.74
C MET A 151 30.63 -7.21 5.64
N SER A 152 29.69 -7.09 6.55
CA SER A 152 28.51 -7.97 6.56
C SER A 152 27.21 -7.21 6.32
N GLY A 153 27.23 -5.88 6.39
CA GLY A 153 25.99 -5.13 6.22
C GLY A 153 26.14 -3.64 6.47
N VAL A 154 25.06 -3.02 6.92
CA VAL A 154 25.01 -1.58 7.12
C VAL A 154 24.34 -1.22 8.44
N TRP A 155 24.92 -0.21 9.09
CA TRP A 155 24.29 0.49 10.21
C TRP A 155 23.74 1.81 9.71
N THR A 156 22.50 2.13 10.04
CA THR A 156 21.89 3.40 9.68
C THR A 156 21.32 4.07 10.94
N VAL A 157 21.64 5.34 11.12
CA VAL A 157 20.91 6.18 12.07
C VAL A 157 20.04 7.12 11.24
N ILE A 158 18.83 7.39 11.74
CA ILE A 158 17.85 8.14 10.97
C ILE A 158 17.05 9.06 11.89
N ALA A 159 16.72 10.24 11.38
CA ALA A 159 15.74 11.14 11.96
C ALA A 159 14.66 11.39 10.90
N THR A 160 13.40 11.39 11.29
CA THR A 160 12.29 11.54 10.35
C THR A 160 11.23 12.51 10.84
N ASP A 161 10.50 13.07 9.88
CA ASP A 161 9.32 13.87 10.11
C ASP A 161 8.30 13.51 9.00
N SER A 162 7.23 12.80 9.34
CA SER A 162 6.25 12.34 8.36
C SER A 162 5.19 13.38 8.01
N SER A 163 5.27 14.59 8.58
CA SER A 163 4.30 15.66 8.32
C SER A 163 4.55 16.42 6.99
N TRP A 164 5.52 15.99 6.18
CA TRP A 164 5.88 16.68 4.94
C TRP A 164 4.95 16.34 3.76
N GLY A 165 3.90 15.57 3.98
CA GLY A 165 2.94 15.22 2.93
C GLY A 165 2.11 16.42 2.48
N GLN A 166 1.74 16.45 1.20
CA GLN A 166 0.95 17.52 0.59
C GLN A 166 -0.49 17.07 0.30
N GLN A 167 -0.74 15.77 0.23
CA GLN A 167 -2.06 15.24 -0.10
C GLN A 167 -3.02 15.40 1.08
N ASP A 168 -4.31 15.47 0.76
CA ASP A 168 -5.36 15.46 1.78
C ASP A 168 -5.28 14.17 2.58
N GLN A 169 -5.45 14.31 3.88
CA GLN A 169 -5.26 13.22 4.82
C GLN A 169 -6.52 12.96 5.63
N SER A 170 -6.78 11.69 5.91
CA SER A 170 -7.82 11.33 6.86
C SER A 170 -7.44 11.79 8.28
N ALA A 171 -8.40 11.79 9.19
CA ALA A 171 -8.12 12.12 10.58
C ALA A 171 -7.07 11.17 11.18
N LEU A 172 -7.11 9.90 10.79
CA LEU A 172 -6.11 8.94 11.27
C LEU A 172 -4.73 9.25 10.69
N ASP A 173 -4.64 9.56 9.38
CA ASP A 173 -3.34 9.90 8.77
C ASP A 173 -2.69 11.09 9.48
N GLN A 174 -3.50 12.11 9.82
CA GLN A 174 -3.01 13.27 10.55
C GLN A 174 -2.57 12.90 11.96
N ALA A 175 -3.32 12.04 12.63
CA ALA A 175 -3.03 11.65 14.00
C ALA A 175 -1.78 10.79 14.14
N VAL A 176 -1.38 10.08 13.08
CA VAL A 176 -0.17 9.24 13.09
C VAL A 176 1.06 9.96 12.53
N GLU A 177 0.93 11.22 12.10
CA GLU A 177 2.12 12.01 11.74
C GLU A 177 3.08 12.08 12.93
N GLN A 178 4.36 11.81 12.68
CA GLN A 178 5.32 11.64 13.75
C GLN A 178 6.65 12.31 13.43
N ARG A 179 7.38 12.63 14.47
CA ARG A 179 8.78 13.06 14.44
C ARG A 179 9.57 12.14 15.35
N GLY A 180 10.69 11.64 14.84
CA GLY A 180 11.43 10.69 15.61
C GLY A 180 12.82 10.39 15.07
N PHE A 181 13.45 9.42 15.71
CA PHE A 181 14.81 9.02 15.37
C PHE A 181 15.02 7.55 15.73
N GLY A 182 15.98 6.93 15.08
CA GLY A 182 16.24 5.54 15.36
C GLY A 182 17.51 5.00 14.74
N ILE A 183 17.68 3.69 14.89
CA ILE A 183 18.85 2.97 14.41
C ILE A 183 18.39 1.66 13.78
N ARG A 184 19.07 1.28 12.69
CA ARG A 184 18.81 0.05 11.98
C ARG A 184 20.10 -0.68 11.70
N ARG A 185 20.10 -2.00 11.95
CA ARG A 185 21.14 -2.90 11.47
C ARG A 185 20.54 -3.77 10.37
N TYR A 186 21.14 -3.74 9.19
CA TYR A 186 20.83 -4.66 8.09
C TYR A 186 22.09 -5.46 7.76
N ALA A 187 21.96 -6.76 7.64
CA ALA A 187 23.11 -7.61 7.33
C ALA A 187 22.71 -8.85 6.57
N LEU A 188 23.67 -9.37 5.80
CA LEU A 188 23.57 -10.65 5.13
C LEU A 188 24.60 -11.59 5.75
N VAL A 189 24.13 -12.70 6.30
CA VAL A 189 24.98 -13.72 6.92
C VAL A 189 24.61 -15.07 6.30
N GLY A 190 25.51 -15.60 5.46
CA GLY A 190 25.19 -16.79 4.67
C GLY A 190 24.07 -16.50 3.70
N ASP A 191 23.01 -17.30 3.76
CA ASP A 191 21.84 -17.18 2.90
C ASP A 191 20.68 -16.44 3.59
N ILE A 192 20.94 -15.78 4.72
CA ILE A 192 19.90 -15.09 5.48
C ILE A 192 20.20 -13.60 5.52
N GLU A 193 19.26 -12.80 5.01
CA GLU A 193 19.23 -11.36 5.26
C GLU A 193 18.44 -11.10 6.54
N TYR A 194 18.96 -10.26 7.43
CA TYR A 194 18.18 -9.86 8.59
C TYR A 194 18.30 -8.36 8.84
N GLN A 195 17.32 -7.81 9.53
CA GLN A 195 17.42 -6.44 10.04
C GLN A 195 16.83 -6.36 11.44
N LEU A 196 17.39 -5.43 12.19
CA LEU A 196 16.94 -5.08 13.53
C LEU A 196 16.75 -3.57 13.54
N ILE A 197 15.63 -3.10 14.08
CA ILE A 197 15.28 -1.68 14.11
C ILE A 197 14.87 -1.31 15.53
N GLY A 198 15.46 -0.22 16.04
CA GLY A 198 14.96 0.47 17.21
C GLY A 198 14.65 1.91 16.84
N TYR A 199 13.44 2.37 17.15
CA TYR A 199 13.01 3.70 16.73
C TYR A 199 12.10 4.30 17.80
N TYR A 200 12.19 5.61 18.00
CA TYR A 200 11.34 6.36 18.92
C TYR A 200 10.72 7.54 18.19
N ASP A 201 9.42 7.74 18.37
CA ASP A 201 8.76 8.96 17.91
C ASP A 201 7.72 9.46 18.91
N ASP A 202 7.24 10.68 18.65
CA ASP A 202 6.32 11.37 19.54
C ASP A 202 4.90 10.83 19.53
N VAL A 203 4.58 9.88 18.64
CA VAL A 203 3.24 9.28 18.55
C VAL A 203 3.24 7.85 19.08
N ARG A 204 4.17 7.01 18.59
CA ARG A 204 4.20 5.58 18.96
C ARG A 204 5.05 5.28 20.18
N LEU A 205 5.86 6.25 20.64
CA LEU A 205 6.62 6.22 21.90
C LEU A 205 7.60 5.07 22.03
N GLY A 206 8.02 4.51 20.90
CA GLY A 206 9.00 3.43 20.86
C GLY A 206 8.53 2.27 20.02
N LEU A 207 9.43 1.81 19.14
CA LEU A 207 9.19 0.68 18.25
C LEU A 207 10.42 -0.23 18.26
N LEU A 208 10.17 -1.52 18.19
CA LEU A 208 11.21 -2.52 17.95
C LEU A 208 10.75 -3.39 16.79
N GLY A 209 11.58 -3.48 15.77
CA GLY A 209 11.27 -4.23 14.57
C GLY A 209 12.38 -5.18 14.18
N THR A 210 12.01 -6.27 13.52
CA THR A 210 12.96 -7.22 12.97
C THR A 210 12.38 -7.89 11.74
N SER A 211 13.25 -8.29 10.84
CA SER A 211 12.85 -9.11 9.70
C SER A 211 13.96 -10.08 9.32
N ALA A 212 13.57 -11.13 8.60
CA ALA A 212 14.50 -12.10 8.05
C ALA A 212 13.99 -12.56 6.69
N ILE A 213 14.93 -12.73 5.75
CA ILE A 213 14.67 -13.36 4.44
C ILE A 213 15.68 -14.49 4.31
N ALA A 214 15.18 -15.70 4.04
CA ALA A 214 16.03 -16.89 3.86
C ALA A 214 15.76 -17.47 2.48
N VAL A 215 16.81 -17.57 1.65
CA VAL A 215 16.74 -18.23 0.36
C VAL A 215 17.15 -19.70 0.57
N TRP A 216 16.21 -20.61 0.32
CA TRP A 216 16.43 -22.04 0.55
C TRP A 216 17.05 -22.73 -0.67
N ASP A 217 16.57 -22.37 -1.85
CA ASP A 217 17.11 -22.85 -3.11
C ASP A 217 16.72 -21.87 -4.24
N GLU A 218 16.96 -22.27 -5.48
CA GLU A 218 16.68 -21.41 -6.65
C GLU A 218 15.20 -21.10 -6.82
N SER A 219 14.31 -21.86 -6.19
CA SER A 219 12.87 -21.75 -6.37
C SER A 219 12.15 -21.19 -5.16
N ILE A 220 12.71 -21.30 -3.96
CA ILE A 220 11.99 -21.02 -2.72
C ILE A 220 12.74 -20.04 -1.83
N ALA A 221 12.07 -18.98 -1.43
CA ALA A 221 12.53 -18.06 -0.40
C ALA A 221 11.43 -17.83 0.62
N MET A 222 11.82 -17.64 1.88
CA MET A 222 10.89 -17.32 2.97
C MET A 222 11.23 -15.94 3.51
N HIS A 223 10.20 -15.22 3.98
CA HIS A 223 10.42 -13.93 4.61
C HIS A 223 9.49 -13.76 5.82
N SER A 224 9.94 -12.98 6.79
CA SER A 224 9.16 -12.71 7.98
C SER A 224 9.49 -11.33 8.52
N SER A 225 8.53 -10.73 9.23
CA SER A 225 8.71 -9.45 9.91
C SER A 225 7.91 -9.45 11.20
N LEU A 226 8.47 -8.80 12.22
CA LEU A 226 7.79 -8.54 13.48
C LEU A 226 8.00 -7.07 13.83
N LEU A 227 6.94 -6.43 14.32
CA LEU A 227 7.02 -5.05 14.81
C LEU A 227 6.18 -4.94 16.09
N TRP A 228 6.80 -4.41 17.14
CA TRP A 228 6.11 -4.01 18.35
C TRP A 228 6.20 -2.50 18.49
N GLN A 229 5.12 -1.86 18.91
CA GLN A 229 5.12 -0.44 19.26
C GLN A 229 4.43 -0.23 20.61
N LYS A 230 4.95 0.72 21.37
CA LYS A 230 4.46 0.98 22.73
C LYS A 230 3.08 1.62 22.74
N GLN A 231 2.76 2.39 21.71
CA GLN A 231 1.47 3.07 21.58
C GLN A 231 1.03 3.02 20.13
N SER A 232 -0.26 2.94 19.91
CA SER A 232 -0.84 3.04 18.58
C SER A 232 -1.99 4.04 18.58
N VAL A 233 -2.43 4.45 17.40
CA VAL A 233 -3.57 5.33 17.19
C VAL A 233 -4.45 4.68 16.14
N GLY A 234 -5.75 4.70 16.35
CA GLY A 234 -6.69 4.09 15.41
C GLY A 234 -8.11 4.56 15.64
N TYR A 235 -8.96 4.24 14.68
CA TYR A 235 -10.40 4.50 14.83
C TYR A 235 -10.98 3.53 15.86
N GLN A 236 -11.73 4.08 16.81
CA GLN A 236 -12.37 3.31 17.88
C GLN A 236 -13.80 3.77 18.07
N PHE A 237 -14.60 2.87 18.65
CA PHE A 237 -15.95 3.16 19.12
C PHE A 237 -16.18 2.44 20.43
N LYS A 238 -17.09 3.01 21.24
CA LYS A 238 -17.35 2.41 22.54
C LYS A 238 -18.06 1.07 22.47
N UNK A 239 -17.68 0.14 22.99
CA UNK A 239 -18.28 -1.03 23.09
C UNK A 239 -19.55 -0.77 23.74
N GLU A 240 -20.37 -1.65 23.77
CA GLU A 240 -21.68 -1.50 24.39
C GLU A 240 -21.62 -1.70 25.91
N GLY A 241 -21.87 -0.67 26.62
CA GLY A 241 -21.98 -0.70 28.07
C GLY A 241 -23.29 -0.07 28.56
N GLN A 242 -23.75 0.97 27.86
CA GLN A 242 -25.00 1.65 28.17
C GLN A 242 -25.76 1.97 26.87
N PRO A 243 -27.09 2.16 26.93
CA PRO A 243 -27.85 2.45 25.71
C PRO A 243 -27.36 3.69 24.95
N SER A 244 -26.83 4.70 25.67
CA SER A 244 -26.28 5.91 25.06
C SER A 244 -25.03 5.64 24.21
N ASP A 245 -24.34 4.56 24.48
CA ASP A 245 -23.09 4.26 23.75
C ASP A 245 -23.35 3.95 22.27
N ARG A 246 -24.57 3.52 21.93
CA ARG A 246 -24.97 3.27 20.54
C ARG A 246 -24.99 4.53 19.69
N TYR A 247 -25.08 5.70 20.32
CA TYR A 247 -25.13 6.98 19.64
C TYR A 247 -23.77 7.69 19.60
N GLN A 248 -22.70 6.98 19.96
CA GLN A 248 -21.35 7.57 19.88
C GLN A 248 -20.73 7.27 18.52
N PRO A 249 -20.14 8.29 17.88
CA PRO A 249 -19.47 8.06 16.59
C PRO A 249 -18.15 7.33 16.76
N VAL A 250 -17.62 6.88 15.63
CA VAL A 250 -16.25 6.40 15.57
C VAL A 250 -15.32 7.62 15.69
N THR A 251 -14.29 7.51 16.51
CA THR A 251 -13.32 8.58 16.76
C THR A 251 -11.90 8.03 16.67
N VAL A 252 -10.94 8.92 16.40
CA VAL A 252 -9.51 8.54 16.43
C VAL A 252 -9.04 8.62 17.89
N GLU A 253 -8.50 7.52 18.40
CA GLU A 253 -8.08 7.42 19.79
C GLU A 253 -6.71 6.75 19.92
N GLU A 254 -5.99 7.17 20.95
CA GLU A 254 -4.74 6.49 21.36
C GLU A 254 -5.09 5.14 21.97
N GLN A 255 -4.29 4.14 21.62
CA GLN A 255 -4.41 2.78 22.10
C GLN A 255 -3.09 2.39 22.79
N GLY A 256 -3.09 1.30 23.52
CA GLY A 256 -1.88 0.79 24.12
C GLY A 256 -0.95 0.13 23.11
N ASN A 257 -0.20 -0.86 23.58
CA ASN A 257 0.77 -1.59 22.76
C ASN A 257 0.11 -2.17 21.51
N ALA A 258 0.86 -2.15 20.42
CA ALA A 258 0.43 -2.82 19.20
C ALA A 258 1.53 -3.74 18.68
N PHE A 259 1.10 -4.76 17.97
CA PHE A 259 1.97 -5.80 17.45
C PHE A 259 1.57 -6.13 16.01
N GLN A 260 2.55 -6.21 15.12
CA GLN A 260 2.33 -6.63 13.75
C GLN A 260 3.31 -7.76 13.43
N ALA A 261 2.85 -8.76 12.68
CA ALA A 261 3.67 -9.90 12.29
C ALA A 261 3.33 -10.32 10.87
N LEU A 262 4.33 -10.79 10.15
CA LEU A 262 4.19 -11.28 8.79
C LEU A 262 5.07 -12.50 8.62
N VAL A 263 4.55 -13.53 7.93
CA VAL A 263 5.36 -14.64 7.44
C VAL A 263 4.89 -14.92 6.01
N GLY A 264 5.86 -15.17 5.12
CA GLY A 264 5.55 -15.41 3.72
C GLY A 264 6.51 -16.37 3.06
N LEU A 265 6.06 -16.88 1.93
CA LEU A 265 6.80 -17.82 1.08
C LEU A 265 6.71 -17.32 -0.35
N ASN A 266 7.87 -17.27 -1.03
CA ASN A 266 7.94 -16.99 -2.46
C ASN A 266 8.38 -18.26 -3.16
N TRP A 267 7.66 -18.63 -4.21
CA TRP A 267 7.99 -19.78 -5.04
C TRP A 267 7.95 -19.39 -6.52
N ALA A 268 8.99 -19.74 -7.24
CA ALA A 268 9.05 -19.49 -8.68
C ALA A 268 9.68 -20.71 -9.36
N ASN A 269 9.24 -20.99 -10.58
CA ASN A 269 9.79 -22.13 -11.33
C ASN A 269 10.14 -21.73 -12.76
N GLN A 270 10.83 -22.64 -13.45
CA GLN A 270 11.26 -22.42 -14.85
C GLN A 270 10.09 -22.41 -15.82
N ALA A 271 8.92 -22.89 -15.42
CA ALA A 271 7.71 -22.83 -16.24
C ALA A 271 7.04 -21.46 -16.24
N GLY A 272 7.62 -20.47 -15.52
CA GLY A 272 7.11 -19.10 -15.54
C GLY A 272 6.07 -18.78 -14.49
N HIS A 273 5.87 -19.65 -13.50
CA HIS A 273 4.99 -19.38 -12.39
C HIS A 273 5.74 -18.68 -11.27
N ASN A 274 5.12 -17.69 -10.68
CA ASN A 274 5.63 -16.95 -9.53
C ASN A 274 4.49 -16.83 -8.52
N VAL A 275 4.67 -17.42 -7.34
CA VAL A 275 3.64 -17.45 -6.29
C VAL A 275 4.21 -16.86 -5.02
N ILE A 276 3.46 -15.96 -4.40
CA ILE A 276 3.74 -15.43 -3.06
C ILE A 276 2.54 -15.77 -2.19
N ALA A 277 2.79 -16.43 -1.07
CA ALA A 277 1.77 -16.72 -0.06
C ALA A 277 2.18 -16.05 1.24
N GLU A 278 1.30 -15.26 1.83
CA GLU A 278 1.58 -14.52 3.06
C GLU A 278 0.44 -14.67 4.06
N TYR A 279 0.81 -14.71 5.33
CA TYR A 279 -0.10 -14.50 6.45
C TYR A 279 0.43 -13.33 7.26
N TRP A 280 -0.48 -12.41 7.65
CA TRP A 280 -0.08 -11.36 8.57
C TRP A 280 -1.16 -11.06 9.61
N TYR A 281 -0.69 -10.52 10.72
CA TYR A 281 -1.50 -10.10 11.85
C TYR A 281 -1.20 -8.63 12.16
N ASP A 282 -2.24 -7.86 12.43
CA ASP A 282 -2.11 -6.45 12.82
C ASP A 282 -3.12 -6.17 13.93
N SER A 283 -2.60 -6.00 15.15
CA SER A 283 -3.47 -5.78 16.31
C SER A 283 -4.19 -4.42 16.31
N ARG A 284 -3.81 -3.50 15.42
CA ARG A 284 -4.44 -2.17 15.33
C ARG A 284 -5.77 -2.21 14.57
N ALA A 285 -5.95 -3.20 13.72
CA ALA A 285 -7.21 -3.39 12.99
C ALA A 285 -8.31 -3.88 13.94
N TRP A 286 -9.55 -3.64 13.55
CA TRP A 286 -10.67 -4.12 14.35
C TRP A 286 -10.71 -5.65 14.37
N SER A 287 -10.93 -6.20 15.57
CA SER A 287 -11.10 -7.64 15.78
C SER A 287 -12.46 -8.12 15.23
N LYS A 288 -12.62 -9.44 15.17
CA LYS A 288 -13.89 -10.04 14.77
C LYS A 288 -15.05 -9.47 15.58
N SER A 289 -14.92 -9.44 16.91
CA SER A 289 -16.02 -8.97 17.75
C SER A 289 -16.31 -7.47 17.57
N GLN A 290 -15.27 -6.67 17.27
CA GLN A 290 -15.49 -5.25 16.97
C GLN A 290 -16.24 -5.09 15.63
N TRP A 291 -15.87 -5.86 14.61
CA TRP A 291 -16.60 -5.81 13.33
C TRP A 291 -18.04 -6.28 13.48
N GLU A 292 -18.29 -7.36 14.22
CA GLU A 292 -19.65 -7.82 14.48
C GLU A 292 -20.51 -6.75 15.18
N GLN A 293 -19.94 -6.09 16.18
CA GLN A 293 -20.62 -5.01 16.88
C GLN A 293 -20.84 -3.80 15.98
N ALA A 294 -19.85 -3.43 15.18
CA ALA A 294 -19.96 -2.29 14.27
C ALA A 294 -21.06 -2.52 13.24
N ILE A 295 -21.10 -3.73 12.65
CA ILE A 295 -22.10 -4.09 11.66
C ILE A 295 -23.49 -4.07 12.27
N ALA A 296 -23.69 -4.74 13.42
CA ALA A 296 -25.00 -4.75 14.09
C ALA A 296 -25.46 -3.34 14.46
N ARG A 297 -24.53 -2.50 14.90
CA ARG A 297 -24.84 -1.11 15.25
C ARG A 297 -25.17 -0.28 14.01
N GLY A 298 -24.40 -0.45 12.93
CA GLY A 298 -24.67 0.23 11.67
C GLY A 298 -26.05 -0.11 11.13
N GLU A 299 -26.42 -1.39 11.13
CA GLU A 299 -27.76 -1.85 10.71
C GLU A 299 -28.87 -1.21 11.55
N TRP A 300 -28.63 -1.10 12.85
CA TRP A 300 -29.63 -0.50 13.74
C TRP A 300 -29.75 1.03 13.51
N LEU A 301 -28.61 1.72 13.36
CA LEU A 301 -28.58 3.17 13.15
C LEU A 301 -29.16 3.57 11.78
N SER A 302 -28.97 2.75 10.77
CA SER A 302 -29.47 3.04 9.42
C SER A 302 -30.97 2.89 9.26
N GLN A 303 -31.67 2.36 10.28
CA GLN A 303 -33.14 2.27 10.26
C GLN A 303 -33.84 3.62 10.40
N SER A 304 -33.12 4.66 10.80
CA SER A 304 -33.70 6.01 10.98
C SER A 304 -32.86 7.04 10.25
N SER A 305 -33.52 7.91 9.50
CA SER A 305 -32.85 9.02 8.81
C SER A 305 -32.06 9.91 9.76
N ASP A 306 -32.49 10.02 11.02
CA ASP A 306 -31.84 10.89 12.01
C ASP A 306 -30.46 10.34 12.45
N THR A 307 -30.22 9.03 12.28
CA THR A 307 -28.99 8.37 12.71
C THR A 307 -28.14 7.83 11.56
N THR A 308 -28.56 8.03 10.32
CA THR A 308 -27.83 7.53 9.14
C THR A 308 -26.39 8.07 9.08
N LEU A 309 -26.18 9.35 9.36
CA LEU A 309 -24.84 9.94 9.38
C LEU A 309 -23.94 9.26 10.42
N LEU A 310 -24.54 8.85 11.53
CA LEU A 310 -23.80 8.15 12.58
C LEU A 310 -23.42 6.74 12.12
N ALA A 311 -24.34 6.03 11.44
CA ALA A 311 -24.02 4.74 10.84
C ALA A 311 -22.85 4.87 9.87
N THR A 312 -22.86 5.93 9.04
CA THR A 312 -21.80 6.18 8.06
C THR A 312 -20.42 6.39 8.71
N SER A 313 -20.38 6.88 9.96
CA SER A 313 -19.08 7.06 10.62
C SER A 313 -18.30 5.75 10.76
N TYR A 314 -18.97 4.61 10.74
CA TYR A 314 -18.33 3.30 10.89
C TYR A 314 -17.53 2.87 9.65
N VAL A 315 -17.75 3.52 8.49
CA VAL A 315 -16.88 3.28 7.32
C VAL A 315 -15.42 3.66 7.60
N GLN A 316 -15.17 4.47 8.62
CA GLN A 316 -13.81 4.82 9.02
C GLN A 316 -13.00 3.59 9.43
N GLY A 317 -13.65 2.51 9.86
CA GLY A 317 -12.97 1.25 10.15
C GLY A 317 -12.20 0.69 8.95
N PHE A 318 -12.66 1.00 7.73
CA PHE A 318 -11.96 0.56 6.52
C PHE A 318 -10.70 1.38 6.20
N GLN A 319 -10.47 2.48 6.93
CA GLN A 319 -9.32 3.35 6.69
C GLN A 319 -8.08 2.95 7.51
N HIS A 320 -8.18 1.93 8.36
CA HIS A 320 -6.99 1.36 8.99
C HIS A 320 -6.03 0.79 7.95
N ALA A 321 -4.76 0.68 8.29
CA ALA A 321 -3.74 0.09 7.41
C ALA A 321 -4.14 -1.34 6.98
N ASN A 322 -4.74 -2.09 7.90
CA ASN A 322 -5.38 -3.38 7.62
C ASN A 322 -6.82 -3.33 8.12
N ILE A 323 -7.74 -3.80 7.30
CA ILE A 323 -9.16 -3.78 7.65
C ILE A 323 -9.46 -4.80 8.76
N VAL A 324 -8.81 -5.96 8.70
CA VAL A 324 -9.01 -7.06 9.64
C VAL A 324 -7.67 -7.43 10.27
N GLN A 325 -7.72 -8.02 11.47
CA GLN A 325 -6.50 -8.38 12.18
C GLN A 325 -5.73 -9.52 11.52
N HIS A 326 -6.43 -10.52 11.01
CA HIS A 326 -5.81 -11.71 10.43
C HIS A 326 -6.05 -11.75 8.92
N ASN A 327 -4.98 -11.89 8.16
CA ASN A 327 -5.02 -11.84 6.70
C ASN A 327 -4.19 -12.97 6.10
N LEU A 328 -4.77 -13.64 5.12
CA LEU A 328 -4.05 -14.59 4.25
C LEU A 328 -4.09 -14.03 2.84
N MET A 329 -2.99 -14.14 2.12
CA MET A 329 -2.89 -13.65 0.75
C MET A 329 -2.19 -14.69 -0.11
N LEU A 330 -2.73 -14.91 -1.29
CA LEU A 330 -2.07 -15.63 -2.37
C LEU A 330 -1.94 -14.68 -3.56
N HIS A 331 -0.71 -14.52 -4.05
CA HIS A 331 -0.39 -13.75 -5.25
C HIS A 331 0.22 -14.74 -6.26
N TRP A 332 -0.35 -14.84 -7.46
CA TRP A 332 0.08 -15.79 -8.48
C TRP A 332 0.19 -15.08 -9.82
N ARG A 333 1.40 -15.01 -10.33
CA ARG A 333 1.71 -14.37 -11.59
C ARG A 333 2.25 -15.40 -12.60
N TRP A 334 1.79 -15.31 -13.82
CA TRP A 334 2.25 -16.15 -14.92
C TRP A 334 3.13 -15.31 -15.83
N ASP A 335 4.42 -15.61 -15.88
CA ASP A 335 5.37 -14.96 -16.78
C ASP A 335 5.25 -15.51 -18.20
N LEU A 336 5.97 -14.87 -19.14
CA LEU A 336 5.95 -15.26 -20.55
C LEU A 336 6.29 -16.74 -20.76
N GLU A 337 7.19 -17.29 -19.95
CA GLU A 337 7.59 -18.70 -20.06
C GLU A 337 6.41 -19.65 -19.83
N ALA A 338 5.51 -19.31 -18.94
CA ALA A 338 4.31 -20.13 -18.70
C ALA A 338 3.40 -20.17 -19.93
N TRP A 339 3.28 -19.05 -20.65
CA TRP A 339 2.54 -19.00 -21.90
C TRP A 339 3.27 -19.75 -23.03
N THR A 340 4.61 -19.71 -23.04
CA THR A 340 5.41 -20.37 -24.05
C THR A 340 5.20 -21.88 -24.04
N ALA A 341 5.01 -22.48 -22.88
CA ALA A 341 4.72 -23.91 -22.77
C ALA A 341 3.39 -24.28 -23.45
N TRP A 342 2.44 -23.36 -23.46
CA TRP A 342 1.16 -23.53 -24.16
C TRP A 342 1.26 -23.25 -25.65
N ARG A 343 2.29 -22.56 -26.04
CA ARG A 343 2.50 -21.99 -27.34
C ARG A 343 2.98 -22.97 -28.42
N GLY A 344 2.82 -24.22 -28.31
CA GLY A 344 3.08 -25.07 -29.45
C GLY A 344 2.28 -24.66 -30.71
N ARG A 345 1.59 -23.48 -30.66
CA ARG A 345 0.70 -22.98 -31.71
C ARG A 345 1.03 -21.54 -32.06
N SER A 346 1.23 -21.29 -33.34
CA SER A 346 1.58 -19.97 -33.89
C SER A 346 0.49 -18.92 -33.74
N ASP A 347 -0.77 -19.33 -33.57
CA ASP A 347 -1.92 -18.44 -33.44
C ASP A 347 -2.04 -17.79 -32.06
N LEU A 348 -1.19 -18.17 -31.11
CA LEU A 348 -1.19 -17.61 -29.75
C LEU A 348 -0.07 -16.56 -29.53
N GLU A 349 0.48 -16.02 -30.61
CA GLU A 349 1.57 -15.03 -30.54
C GLU A 349 1.17 -13.79 -29.72
N LEU A 350 -0.08 -13.38 -29.82
CA LEU A 350 -0.58 -12.25 -29.04
C LEU A 350 -0.43 -12.46 -27.52
N LEU A 351 -0.61 -13.70 -27.08
CA LEU A 351 -0.55 -14.04 -25.67
C LEU A 351 0.86 -13.92 -25.08
N SER A 352 1.90 -13.87 -25.92
CA SER A 352 3.29 -13.74 -25.46
C SER A 352 3.53 -12.42 -24.73
N ASN A 353 2.72 -11.40 -24.99
CA ASN A 353 2.85 -10.08 -24.38
C ASN A 353 1.87 -9.86 -23.23
N VAL A 354 1.11 -10.90 -22.86
CA VAL A 354 0.12 -10.82 -21.79
C VAL A 354 0.67 -11.50 -20.54
N THR A 355 0.61 -10.81 -19.41
CA THR A 355 0.97 -11.35 -18.09
C THR A 355 -0.24 -11.34 -17.18
N PRO A 356 -0.85 -12.51 -16.91
CA PRO A 356 -1.94 -12.59 -15.93
C PRO A 356 -1.40 -12.63 -14.50
N THR A 357 -2.13 -11.99 -13.59
CA THR A 357 -1.82 -12.01 -12.16
C THR A 357 -3.12 -12.16 -11.38
N LEU A 358 -3.15 -13.09 -10.44
CA LEU A 358 -4.29 -13.33 -9.56
C LEU A 358 -3.87 -13.07 -8.12
N ASP A 359 -4.63 -12.22 -7.43
CA ASP A 359 -4.48 -12.02 -5.99
C ASP A 359 -5.76 -12.46 -5.29
N VAL A 360 -5.60 -13.22 -4.21
CA VAL A 360 -6.71 -13.61 -3.34
C VAL A 360 -6.33 -13.22 -1.93
N MET A 361 -7.15 -12.39 -1.28
CA MET A 361 -7.05 -12.10 0.14
C MET A 361 -8.22 -12.77 0.86
N TYR A 362 -7.92 -13.43 1.97
CA TYR A 362 -8.91 -14.10 2.78
C TYR A 362 -8.74 -13.66 4.24
N SER A 363 -9.86 -13.36 4.87
CA SER A 363 -9.91 -12.99 6.28
C SER A 363 -10.36 -14.22 7.09
N PRO A 364 -9.42 -14.92 7.76
CA PRO A 364 -9.85 -16.09 8.56
C PRO A 364 -10.69 -15.73 9.78
N GLN A 365 -10.69 -14.47 10.20
CA GLN A 365 -11.49 -14.09 11.37
C GLN A 365 -12.99 -14.03 11.06
N ASP A 366 -13.39 -13.72 9.81
CA ASP A 366 -14.81 -13.49 9.51
C ASP A 366 -15.25 -14.02 8.14
N GLY A 367 -14.35 -14.67 7.40
CA GLY A 367 -14.70 -15.26 6.11
C GLY A 367 -14.74 -14.29 4.94
N GLY A 368 -14.23 -13.07 5.11
CA GLY A 368 -14.16 -12.10 4.02
C GLY A 368 -13.17 -12.50 2.95
N VAL A 369 -13.46 -12.15 1.68
CA VAL A 369 -12.63 -12.50 0.53
C VAL A 369 -12.54 -11.32 -0.42
N ILE A 370 -11.32 -11.01 -0.89
CA ILE A 370 -11.10 -10.07 -1.99
C ILE A 370 -10.31 -10.82 -3.07
N VAL A 371 -10.84 -10.84 -4.28
CA VAL A 371 -10.16 -11.45 -5.44
C VAL A 371 -9.89 -10.37 -6.47
N THR A 372 -8.66 -10.27 -6.95
CA THR A 372 -8.29 -9.34 -8.02
C THR A 372 -7.56 -10.10 -9.12
N GLN A 373 -8.04 -9.97 -10.35
CA GLN A 373 -7.40 -10.53 -11.53
C GLN A 373 -6.88 -9.38 -12.37
N TRP A 374 -5.59 -9.37 -12.65
CA TRP A 374 -4.99 -8.43 -13.59
C TRP A 374 -4.61 -9.16 -14.86
N LEU A 375 -4.71 -8.45 -15.98
CA LEU A 375 -4.10 -8.81 -17.26
C LEU A 375 -3.28 -7.60 -17.70
N ASN A 376 -1.97 -7.79 -17.83
CA ASN A 376 -1.06 -6.75 -18.30
C ASN A 376 -0.64 -7.10 -19.73
N TYR A 377 -0.74 -6.15 -20.64
CA TYR A 377 -0.33 -6.31 -22.04
C TYR A 377 0.75 -5.29 -22.36
N GLN A 378 1.94 -5.77 -22.70
CA GLN A 378 3.06 -4.94 -23.12
C GLN A 378 2.85 -4.57 -24.58
N TRP A 379 2.34 -3.35 -24.84
CA TRP A 379 1.99 -2.90 -26.20
C TRP A 379 3.22 -2.44 -26.97
N ILE A 380 4.04 -1.59 -26.33
CA ILE A 380 5.28 -1.06 -26.93
C ILE A 380 6.42 -1.27 -25.93
N ASP A 381 7.54 -1.76 -26.40
CA ASP A 381 8.77 -1.83 -25.60
C ASP A 381 9.95 -1.77 -26.55
N THR A 382 10.56 -0.58 -26.63
CA THR A 382 11.74 -0.35 -27.49
C THR A 382 13.02 -0.19 -26.65
N GLY A 383 12.92 -0.39 -25.32
CA GLY A 383 14.02 -0.11 -24.41
C GLY A 383 14.00 1.31 -23.89
N ASP A 384 13.91 2.29 -24.79
CA ASP A 384 13.83 3.71 -24.42
C ASP A 384 12.39 4.16 -24.12
N GLN A 385 11.43 3.48 -24.72
CA GLN A 385 10.00 3.82 -24.56
C GLN A 385 9.21 2.55 -24.27
N SER A 386 8.26 2.66 -23.38
CA SER A 386 7.35 1.54 -23.10
C SER A 386 5.92 2.04 -22.95
N VAL A 387 4.97 1.22 -23.40
CA VAL A 387 3.53 1.44 -23.15
C VAL A 387 2.92 0.10 -22.76
N GLU A 388 2.27 0.10 -21.62
CA GLU A 388 1.57 -1.07 -21.07
C GLU A 388 0.09 -0.76 -20.91
N VAL A 389 -0.75 -1.72 -21.27
CA VAL A 389 -2.20 -1.67 -21.02
C VAL A 389 -2.51 -2.69 -19.94
N GLU A 390 -3.23 -2.29 -18.92
CA GLU A 390 -3.61 -3.15 -17.80
C GLU A 390 -5.12 -3.15 -17.63
N VAL A 391 -5.70 -4.31 -17.45
CA VAL A 391 -7.11 -4.46 -17.05
C VAL A 391 -7.13 -5.25 -15.75
N ALA A 392 -7.86 -4.73 -14.76
CA ALA A 392 -8.02 -5.41 -13.48
C ALA A 392 -9.50 -5.54 -13.15
N ALA A 393 -9.89 -6.69 -12.61
CA ALA A 393 -11.23 -6.91 -12.06
C ALA A 393 -11.09 -7.33 -10.60
N ARG A 394 -11.77 -6.62 -9.71
CA ARG A 394 -11.72 -6.88 -8.26
C ARG A 394 -13.11 -7.18 -7.75
N PHE A 395 -13.22 -8.21 -6.94
CA PHE A 395 -14.46 -8.66 -6.30
C PHE A 395 -14.24 -8.69 -4.78
N LEU A 396 -15.13 -8.04 -4.06
CA LEU A 396 -15.10 -7.99 -2.60
C LEU A 396 -16.33 -8.72 -2.10
N THR A 397 -16.14 -9.79 -1.32
CA THR A 397 -17.22 -10.69 -0.95
C THR A 397 -16.89 -11.39 0.38
N GLY A 398 -17.63 -12.41 0.71
CA GLY A 398 -17.45 -13.20 1.93
C GLY A 398 -18.77 -13.51 2.59
N ASP A 399 -18.70 -13.94 3.84
CA ASP A 399 -19.89 -14.12 4.68
C ASP A 399 -20.60 -12.75 4.85
N ASP A 400 -21.91 -12.77 4.99
CA ASP A 400 -22.72 -11.53 5.01
C ASP A 400 -22.28 -10.54 6.09
N HIS A 401 -21.72 -11.03 7.18
CA HIS A 401 -21.25 -10.19 8.28
C HIS A 401 -19.72 -10.03 8.30
N SER A 402 -19.04 -10.37 7.19
CA SER A 402 -17.61 -10.12 7.10
C SER A 402 -17.33 -8.66 6.76
N ALA A 403 -16.21 -8.14 7.25
CA ALA A 403 -15.82 -6.75 7.00
C ALA A 403 -15.74 -6.44 5.49
N TYR A 404 -15.16 -7.34 4.71
CA TYR A 404 -15.00 -7.10 3.27
C TYR A 404 -16.35 -7.09 2.53
N ALA A 405 -17.34 -7.84 3.00
CA ALA A 405 -18.68 -7.83 2.40
C ALA A 405 -19.43 -6.53 2.70
N GLN A 406 -18.99 -5.75 3.70
CA GLN A 406 -19.60 -4.47 4.06
C GLN A 406 -18.99 -3.28 3.32
N ILE A 407 -17.94 -3.48 2.53
CA ILE A 407 -17.40 -2.42 1.67
C ILE A 407 -18.40 -2.16 0.55
N ASN A 408 -18.72 -0.88 0.32
CA ASN A 408 -19.77 -0.53 -0.65
C ASN A 408 -19.42 -0.94 -2.09
N ASP A 409 -18.15 -0.94 -2.47
CA ASP A 409 -17.73 -1.44 -3.77
C ASP A 409 -17.90 -2.96 -3.79
N LYS A 410 -18.91 -3.44 -4.55
CA LYS A 410 -19.15 -4.88 -4.69
C LYS A 410 -18.14 -5.52 -5.63
N HIS A 411 -17.96 -4.89 -6.78
CA HIS A 411 -16.90 -5.26 -7.71
C HIS A 411 -16.50 -4.02 -8.51
N MET A 412 -15.27 -4.05 -9.02
CA MET A 412 -14.76 -2.94 -9.81
C MET A 412 -13.93 -3.46 -10.98
N ILE A 413 -13.92 -2.71 -12.06
CA ILE A 413 -13.07 -2.95 -13.22
C ILE A 413 -12.23 -1.69 -13.43
N VAL A 414 -10.95 -1.89 -13.67
CA VAL A 414 -9.99 -0.80 -13.85
C VAL A 414 -9.27 -1.01 -15.18
N PHE A 415 -9.17 0.04 -15.97
CA PHE A 415 -8.41 0.07 -17.21
C PHE A 415 -7.30 1.10 -17.05
N ASN A 416 -6.05 0.66 -17.17
CA ASN A 416 -4.90 1.55 -17.07
C ASN A 416 -4.11 1.52 -18.37
N ILE A 417 -3.61 2.68 -18.78
CA ILE A 417 -2.56 2.79 -19.81
C ILE A 417 -1.41 3.55 -19.16
N LYS A 418 -0.24 2.96 -19.19
CA LYS A 418 0.96 3.52 -18.56
C LYS A 418 2.08 3.59 -19.59
N GLY A 419 2.84 4.65 -19.55
CA GLY A 419 3.96 4.81 -20.45
C GLY A 419 5.18 5.43 -19.79
N LYS A 420 6.33 5.20 -20.42
CA LYS A 420 7.62 5.71 -19.97
C LYS A 420 8.42 6.21 -21.18
N PHE A 421 9.16 7.32 -20.99
CA PHE A 421 10.07 7.91 -21.99
C PHE A 421 11.41 8.24 -21.37
#